data_f7fa4dc790627aa756960027b24d4823
#
_entry.id   f7fa4dc790627aa756960027b24d4823
#
_cell.length_a   1.000
_cell.length_b   1.000
_cell.length_c   1.000
_cell.angle_alpha   90.00
_cell.angle_beta   90.00
_cell.angle_gamma   90.00
#
_symmetry.space_group_name_H-M   'P 1'
#
loop_
_entity.id
_entity.type
_entity.pdbx_description
1 polymer ?
#
loop_
_entity_poly.entity_id
_entity_poly.type
_entity_poly.pdbx_seq_one_letter_code
_entity_poly.pdbx_strand_id
1 'polypeptide(L)'
;FDDIDGGTGLAFRVASPTKTAYFGAGRCSWYPQNNATAATLASDKYFASRILEDAGITTLGGNYYFLSTRHRALRPAGHERDDAFDYFRQLNRSAFLKPLTGSRGDFAQAITDEASLGRYLDTVAPHYDAVLMQPLVSGSEYRIFLLDGEVVYSVRKFPPSLEGDGRHSVRDLLFAHNAALKSRGLSAIDSATLPHAELDIILPTGERWEIPGRMNLSAGGRMEFASPNATALTMAQKAVRALGLRAAAVDLFADLGGNPKSAAVIEVNSNPSIRLLEELQRVDLILKIWRHAFSAVGLLVERI
;
A
#
# COMPACT_ATOMS: atom_id res chain seq x y z
N PHE A 1 -4.90 -21.16 22.75
CA PHE A 1 -4.55 -19.78 22.38
C PHE A 1 -4.22 -19.03 23.66
N ASP A 2 -3.02 -18.49 23.75
CA ASP A 2 -2.56 -17.71 24.89
C ASP A 2 -1.98 -16.38 24.39
N ASP A 3 -2.46 -15.29 24.95
CA ASP A 3 -1.81 -13.99 24.80
C ASP A 3 -0.53 -13.98 25.65
N ILE A 4 0.59 -13.54 25.06
CA ILE A 4 1.90 -13.55 25.71
C ILE A 4 2.50 -12.15 25.88
N ASP A 5 1.79 -11.11 25.49
CA ASP A 5 2.27 -9.72 25.50
C ASP A 5 1.55 -8.80 26.50
N GLY A 6 0.83 -9.39 27.45
CA GLY A 6 0.15 -8.64 28.52
C GLY A 6 -1.22 -8.08 28.13
N GLY A 7 -1.89 -8.67 27.16
CA GLY A 7 -3.27 -8.34 26.80
C GLY A 7 -3.40 -7.36 25.64
N THR A 8 -2.31 -7.06 24.93
CA THR A 8 -2.38 -6.20 23.73
C THR A 8 -2.83 -6.96 22.49
N GLY A 9 -2.75 -8.29 22.50
CA GLY A 9 -3.07 -9.17 21.37
C GLY A 9 -2.08 -9.03 20.21
N LEU A 10 -0.93 -8.41 20.45
CA LEU A 10 0.11 -8.18 19.41
C LEU A 10 1.04 -9.38 19.27
N ALA A 11 1.19 -10.20 20.30
CA ALA A 11 1.93 -11.45 20.25
C ALA A 11 1.16 -12.55 20.98
N PHE A 12 0.98 -13.70 20.35
CA PHE A 12 0.23 -14.81 20.92
C PHE A 12 0.82 -16.16 20.55
N ARG A 13 0.52 -17.14 21.38
CA ARG A 13 0.90 -18.53 21.21
C ARG A 13 -0.33 -19.37 20.88
N VAL A 14 -0.18 -20.26 19.90
CA VAL A 14 -1.18 -21.29 19.60
C VAL A 14 -0.53 -22.65 19.77
N ALA A 15 -1.17 -23.53 20.53
CA ALA A 15 -0.70 -24.88 20.75
C ALA A 15 -1.76 -25.90 20.32
N SER A 16 -1.32 -26.98 19.70
CA SER A 16 -2.02 -28.24 19.51
C SER A 16 -1.37 -29.31 20.40
N PRO A 17 -1.91 -30.52 20.49
CA PRO A 17 -1.27 -31.60 21.25
C PRO A 17 0.17 -31.93 20.84
N THR A 18 0.52 -31.65 19.58
CA THR A 18 1.79 -32.04 18.98
C THR A 18 2.67 -30.86 18.57
N LYS A 19 2.15 -29.64 18.54
CA LYS A 19 2.85 -28.48 17.98
C LYS A 19 2.50 -27.21 18.74
N THR A 20 3.50 -26.36 18.93
CA THR A 20 3.34 -24.99 19.41
C THR A 20 3.93 -24.03 18.37
N ALA A 21 3.23 -22.94 18.09
CA ALA A 21 3.72 -21.86 17.25
C ALA A 21 3.39 -20.50 17.85
N TYR A 22 4.24 -19.53 17.57
CA TYR A 22 4.09 -18.15 18.00
C TYR A 22 3.73 -17.28 16.80
N PHE A 23 2.85 -16.34 17.04
CA PHE A 23 2.40 -15.35 16.05
C PHE A 23 2.63 -13.97 16.62
N GLY A 24 3.00 -13.03 15.75
CA GLY A 24 3.22 -11.65 16.17
C GLY A 24 2.57 -10.68 15.21
N ALA A 25 2.32 -9.51 15.74
CA ALA A 25 1.82 -8.35 15.03
C ALA A 25 2.90 -7.25 14.93
N GLY A 26 2.56 -6.14 14.38
CA GLY A 26 3.46 -5.01 14.23
C GLY A 26 4.39 -5.16 13.04
N ARG A 27 5.70 -5.10 13.26
CA ARG A 27 6.70 -5.21 12.18
C ARG A 27 7.03 -6.65 11.80
N CYS A 28 6.57 -7.62 12.54
CA CYS A 28 6.75 -9.04 12.24
C CYS A 28 5.66 -9.52 11.28
N SER A 29 5.96 -10.50 10.44
CA SER A 29 4.98 -11.09 9.56
C SER A 29 3.95 -11.90 10.35
N TRP A 30 2.68 -11.61 10.17
CA TRP A 30 1.58 -12.41 10.68
C TRP A 30 1.45 -13.75 9.96
N TYR A 31 2.10 -13.85 8.81
CA TYR A 31 2.00 -14.98 7.90
C TYR A 31 3.27 -15.83 8.00
N PRO A 32 3.35 -16.77 8.95
CA PRO A 32 4.54 -17.57 9.20
C PRO A 32 4.91 -18.48 8.03
N GLN A 33 4.00 -18.67 7.08
CA GLN A 33 4.23 -19.40 5.85
C GLN A 33 5.15 -18.64 4.86
N ASN A 34 5.30 -17.34 4.98
CA ASN A 34 6.27 -16.59 4.20
C ASN A 34 7.67 -16.77 4.78
N ASN A 35 8.65 -17.10 3.94
CA ASN A 35 10.03 -17.11 4.40
C ASN A 35 10.57 -15.68 4.59
N ALA A 36 11.58 -15.54 5.45
CA ALA A 36 12.15 -14.25 5.82
C ALA A 36 12.71 -13.48 4.61
N THR A 37 13.38 -14.17 3.70
CA THR A 37 13.98 -13.56 2.50
C THR A 37 12.91 -12.98 1.59
N ALA A 38 11.88 -13.76 1.26
CA ALA A 38 10.77 -13.30 0.43
C ALA A 38 10.04 -12.10 1.06
N ALA A 39 9.79 -12.15 2.37
CA ALA A 39 9.15 -11.06 3.09
C ALA A 39 10.01 -9.78 3.10
N THR A 40 11.33 -9.92 3.29
CA THR A 40 12.29 -8.80 3.26
C THR A 40 12.37 -8.16 1.89
N LEU A 41 12.53 -8.97 0.83
CA LEU A 41 12.57 -8.47 -0.55
C LEU A 41 11.28 -7.75 -0.94
N ALA A 42 10.13 -8.25 -0.54
CA ALA A 42 8.85 -7.60 -0.79
C ALA A 42 8.67 -6.28 -0.01
N SER A 43 9.35 -6.10 1.12
CA SER A 43 9.28 -4.88 1.92
C SER A 43 10.01 -3.68 1.30
N ASP A 44 10.98 -3.92 0.44
CA ASP A 44 11.66 -2.90 -0.35
C ASP A 44 10.99 -2.79 -1.72
N LYS A 45 10.34 -1.65 -1.96
CA LYS A 45 9.52 -1.45 -3.17
C LYS A 45 10.35 -1.45 -4.46
N TYR A 46 11.60 -1.01 -4.39
CA TYR A 46 12.48 -1.00 -5.56
C TYR A 46 12.98 -2.42 -5.87
N PHE A 47 13.47 -3.16 -4.89
CA PHE A 47 13.91 -4.53 -5.10
C PHE A 47 12.76 -5.43 -5.55
N ALA A 48 11.59 -5.31 -4.93
CA ALA A 48 10.40 -6.03 -5.38
C ALA A 48 10.09 -5.73 -6.86
N SER A 49 10.09 -4.44 -7.26
CA SER A 49 9.85 -4.05 -8.65
C SER A 49 10.88 -4.67 -9.59
N ARG A 50 12.17 -4.64 -9.25
CA ARG A 50 13.25 -5.22 -10.07
C ARG A 50 13.12 -6.73 -10.26
N ILE A 51 12.75 -7.46 -9.19
CA ILE A 51 12.50 -8.91 -9.27
C ILE A 51 11.29 -9.21 -10.17
N LEU A 52 10.23 -8.41 -10.06
CA LEU A 52 9.05 -8.56 -10.91
C LEU A 52 9.37 -8.31 -12.38
N GLU A 53 10.14 -7.26 -12.68
CA GLU A 53 10.56 -6.90 -14.05
C GLU A 53 11.46 -8.01 -14.65
N ASP A 54 12.40 -8.56 -13.87
CA ASP A 54 13.23 -9.70 -14.28
C ASP A 54 12.38 -10.95 -14.60
N ALA A 55 11.28 -11.13 -13.88
CA ALA A 55 10.28 -12.17 -14.15
C ALA A 55 9.31 -11.84 -15.29
N GLY A 56 9.51 -10.74 -16.03
CA GLY A 56 8.66 -10.31 -17.13
C GLY A 56 7.29 -9.78 -16.71
N ILE A 57 7.17 -9.26 -15.48
CA ILE A 57 5.95 -8.69 -14.94
C ILE A 57 6.02 -7.17 -15.02
N THR A 58 5.01 -6.56 -15.61
CA THR A 58 4.94 -5.10 -15.73
C THR A 58 4.75 -4.45 -14.35
N THR A 59 5.64 -3.52 -14.01
CA THR A 59 5.55 -2.65 -12.84
C THR A 59 5.40 -1.20 -13.27
N LEU A 60 5.26 -0.28 -12.33
CA LEU A 60 5.30 1.15 -12.62
C LEU A 60 6.73 1.64 -12.91
N GLY A 61 7.73 0.80 -12.72
CA GLY A 61 9.13 1.21 -12.82
C GLY A 61 9.52 2.23 -11.75
N GLY A 62 10.42 3.12 -12.11
CA GLY A 62 10.88 4.18 -11.24
C GLY A 62 12.31 3.97 -10.73
N ASN A 63 12.79 4.95 -9.97
CA ASN A 63 14.11 4.91 -9.39
C ASN A 63 14.06 5.42 -7.93
N TYR A 64 15.07 5.07 -7.13
CA TYR A 64 15.14 5.50 -5.75
C TYR A 64 16.24 6.54 -5.53
N TYR A 65 16.06 7.38 -4.50
CA TYR A 65 17.00 8.46 -4.19
C TYR A 65 17.19 8.57 -2.69
N PHE A 66 18.45 8.72 -2.28
CA PHE A 66 18.80 8.92 -0.89
C PHE A 66 18.49 10.33 -0.43
N LEU A 67 18.00 10.45 0.80
CA LEU A 67 17.62 11.71 1.43
C LEU A 67 18.72 12.32 2.32
N SER A 68 19.69 11.49 2.70
CA SER A 68 20.81 11.92 3.57
C SER A 68 22.15 11.71 2.85
N THR A 69 23.17 12.42 3.28
CA THR A 69 24.55 12.24 2.77
C THR A 69 25.32 11.13 3.49
N ARG A 70 24.68 10.47 4.47
CA ARG A 70 25.29 9.38 5.24
C ARG A 70 25.71 8.24 4.32
N HIS A 71 26.95 7.79 4.43
CA HIS A 71 27.54 6.72 3.62
C HIS A 71 27.57 6.99 2.10
N ARG A 72 27.50 8.25 1.66
CA ARG A 72 27.48 8.62 0.24
C ARG A 72 28.64 7.98 -0.57
N ALA A 73 29.83 7.92 0.00
CA ALA A 73 31.00 7.35 -0.67
C ALA A 73 30.88 5.82 -0.96
N LEU A 74 29.93 5.12 -0.33
CA LEU A 74 29.71 3.68 -0.49
C LEU A 74 28.48 3.37 -1.36
N ARG A 75 27.78 4.40 -1.87
CA ARG A 75 26.56 4.23 -2.65
C ARG A 75 26.86 4.18 -4.15
N PRO A 76 26.02 3.48 -4.92
CA PRO A 76 26.08 3.59 -6.37
C PRO A 76 25.75 5.02 -6.82
N ALA A 77 26.35 5.44 -7.94
CA ALA A 77 26.06 6.74 -8.56
C ALA A 77 24.61 6.78 -9.10
N GLY A 78 24.06 7.98 -9.25
CA GLY A 78 22.74 8.18 -9.86
C GLY A 78 21.56 8.08 -8.89
N HIS A 79 21.82 8.12 -7.57
CA HIS A 79 20.77 7.97 -6.55
C HIS A 79 20.81 9.08 -5.48
N GLU A 80 21.45 10.19 -5.81
CA GLU A 80 21.53 11.33 -4.90
C GLU A 80 20.40 12.33 -5.20
N ARG A 81 20.31 13.38 -4.38
CA ARG A 81 19.25 14.41 -4.51
C ARG A 81 19.22 15.08 -5.89
N ASP A 82 20.37 15.42 -6.44
CA ASP A 82 20.44 16.08 -7.76
C ASP A 82 19.95 15.14 -8.86
N ASP A 83 20.30 13.85 -8.77
CA ASP A 83 19.81 12.82 -9.68
C ASP A 83 18.29 12.69 -9.61
N ALA A 84 17.68 12.90 -8.42
CA ALA A 84 16.23 12.93 -8.29
C ALA A 84 15.58 14.06 -9.09
N PHE A 85 16.17 15.26 -9.08
CA PHE A 85 15.67 16.38 -9.90
C PHE A 85 15.83 16.09 -11.40
N ASP A 86 16.94 15.49 -11.81
CA ASP A 86 17.17 15.15 -13.22
C ASP A 86 16.17 14.10 -13.70
N TYR A 87 15.91 13.06 -12.91
CA TYR A 87 14.90 12.05 -13.25
C TYR A 87 13.48 12.63 -13.25
N PHE A 88 13.17 13.54 -12.30
CA PHE A 88 11.88 14.23 -12.28
C PHE A 88 11.63 15.03 -13.56
N ARG A 89 12.67 15.70 -14.09
CA ARG A 89 12.59 16.39 -15.40
C ARG A 89 12.35 15.41 -16.55
N GLN A 90 13.00 14.23 -16.53
CA GLN A 90 12.76 13.18 -17.53
C GLN A 90 11.31 12.66 -17.49
N LEU A 91 10.67 12.67 -16.32
CA LEU A 91 9.24 12.36 -16.13
C LEU A 91 8.31 13.55 -16.47
N ASN A 92 8.79 14.55 -17.20
CA ASN A 92 8.03 15.76 -17.53
C ASN A 92 7.48 16.50 -16.30
N ARG A 93 8.21 16.45 -15.20
CA ARG A 93 7.83 17.04 -13.90
C ARG A 93 6.49 16.53 -13.35
N SER A 94 6.20 15.25 -13.59
CA SER A 94 4.99 14.61 -13.09
C SER A 94 5.34 13.22 -12.54
N ALA A 95 5.40 13.10 -11.22
CA ALA A 95 5.84 11.87 -10.56
C ALA A 95 5.02 11.57 -9.32
N PHE A 96 4.98 10.30 -8.94
CA PHE A 96 4.48 9.84 -7.67
C PHE A 96 5.66 9.42 -6.78
N LEU A 97 5.76 10.02 -5.60
CA LEU A 97 6.84 9.76 -4.65
C LEU A 97 6.31 9.08 -3.40
N LYS A 98 7.10 8.17 -2.86
CA LYS A 98 6.82 7.47 -1.60
C LYS A 98 8.13 7.02 -0.96
N PRO A 99 8.19 6.83 0.39
CA PRO A 99 9.33 6.18 1.02
C PRO A 99 9.61 4.81 0.40
N LEU A 100 10.90 4.50 0.22
CA LEU A 100 11.35 3.23 -0.34
C LEU A 100 10.87 2.06 0.50
N THR A 101 11.00 2.18 1.81
CA THR A 101 10.45 1.27 2.81
C THR A 101 9.37 2.00 3.61
N GLY A 102 8.42 1.29 4.14
CA GLY A 102 7.33 1.90 4.90
C GLY A 102 5.97 1.34 4.49
N SER A 103 4.95 1.71 5.24
CA SER A 103 3.59 1.19 5.08
C SER A 103 2.55 2.32 5.20
N ARG A 104 1.28 1.98 4.98
CA ARG A 104 0.13 2.87 5.17
C ARG A 104 0.07 4.09 4.27
N GLY A 105 0.93 4.16 3.23
CA GLY A 105 0.99 5.30 2.32
C GLY A 105 1.56 6.57 2.96
N ASP A 106 2.34 6.46 4.03
CA ASP A 106 2.99 7.61 4.65
C ASP A 106 3.87 8.32 3.63
N PHE A 107 3.75 9.64 3.56
CA PHE A 107 4.43 10.52 2.61
C PHE A 107 4.24 10.15 1.13
N ALA A 108 3.28 9.27 0.78
CA ALA A 108 2.99 8.95 -0.62
C ALA A 108 2.15 10.06 -1.24
N GLN A 109 2.67 10.72 -2.28
CA GLN A 109 1.96 11.82 -2.97
C GLN A 109 2.44 12.06 -4.40
N ALA A 110 1.57 12.69 -5.19
CA ALA A 110 1.92 13.21 -6.50
C ALA A 110 2.67 14.54 -6.37
N ILE A 111 3.71 14.71 -7.20
CA ILE A 111 4.53 15.94 -7.29
C ILE A 111 4.52 16.40 -8.73
N THR A 112 4.25 17.69 -8.95
CA THR A 112 4.09 18.27 -10.31
C THR A 112 4.97 19.49 -10.56
N ASP A 113 5.83 19.87 -9.60
CA ASP A 113 6.81 20.96 -9.77
C ASP A 113 8.06 20.74 -8.94
N GLU A 114 9.18 21.34 -9.35
CA GLU A 114 10.49 21.17 -8.68
C GLU A 114 10.53 21.77 -7.27
N ALA A 115 9.81 22.84 -7.00
CA ALA A 115 9.77 23.43 -5.67
C ALA A 115 9.05 22.50 -4.68
N SER A 116 7.96 21.87 -5.11
CA SER A 116 7.26 20.83 -4.35
C SER A 116 8.12 19.58 -4.16
N LEU A 117 8.90 19.18 -5.16
CA LEU A 117 9.88 18.09 -5.03
C LEU A 117 10.90 18.42 -3.94
N GLY A 118 11.48 19.60 -3.96
CA GLY A 118 12.44 20.04 -2.95
C GLY A 118 11.87 19.96 -1.54
N ARG A 119 10.69 20.56 -1.32
CA ARG A 119 9.98 20.52 -0.03
C ARG A 119 9.66 19.08 0.42
N TYR A 120 9.22 18.24 -0.51
CA TYR A 120 8.93 16.83 -0.21
C TYR A 120 10.17 16.10 0.30
N LEU A 121 11.31 16.20 -0.42
CA LEU A 121 12.55 15.55 -0.02
C LEU A 121 13.02 16.02 1.36
N ASP A 122 12.91 17.32 1.66
CA ASP A 122 13.27 17.89 2.96
C ASP A 122 12.34 17.43 4.09
N THR A 123 11.04 17.33 3.80
CA THR A 123 10.03 16.85 4.77
C THR A 123 10.20 15.37 5.11
N VAL A 124 10.58 14.54 4.15
CA VAL A 124 10.70 13.09 4.33
C VAL A 124 12.05 12.68 4.93
N ALA A 125 13.12 13.46 4.69
CA ALA A 125 14.48 13.15 5.13
C ALA A 125 14.65 12.86 6.64
N PRO A 126 13.95 13.54 7.58
CA PRO A 126 14.03 13.20 9.00
C PRO A 126 13.44 11.83 9.37
N HIS A 127 12.64 11.24 8.50
CA HIS A 127 11.84 10.04 8.78
C HIS A 127 12.30 8.80 8.01
N TYR A 128 12.90 8.98 6.83
CA TYR A 128 13.28 7.90 5.92
C TYR A 128 14.63 8.17 5.25
N ASP A 129 15.38 7.10 4.98
CA ASP A 129 16.70 7.20 4.33
C ASP A 129 16.62 7.41 2.82
N ALA A 130 15.55 6.92 2.19
CA ALA A 130 15.38 6.98 0.73
C ALA A 130 13.90 7.01 0.32
N VAL A 131 13.67 7.59 -0.86
CA VAL A 131 12.36 7.62 -1.53
C VAL A 131 12.41 6.90 -2.86
N LEU A 132 11.29 6.31 -3.26
CA LEU A 132 11.03 5.82 -4.60
C LEU A 132 10.25 6.89 -5.38
N MET A 133 10.72 7.21 -6.59
CA MET A 133 10.05 8.10 -7.54
C MET A 133 9.59 7.28 -8.74
N GLN A 134 8.31 7.34 -9.06
CA GLN A 134 7.67 6.60 -10.13
C GLN A 134 6.92 7.56 -11.07
N PRO A 135 6.69 7.21 -12.34
CA PRO A 135 5.78 7.98 -13.19
C PRO A 135 4.40 8.11 -12.53
N LEU A 136 3.80 9.29 -12.66
CA LEU A 136 2.41 9.47 -12.29
C LEU A 136 1.53 8.87 -13.38
N VAL A 137 0.73 7.86 -13.02
CA VAL A 137 -0.15 7.15 -13.93
C VAL A 137 -1.59 7.18 -13.42
N SER A 138 -2.54 7.01 -14.33
CA SER A 138 -3.97 6.88 -14.01
C SER A 138 -4.46 5.47 -14.32
N GLY A 139 -5.38 4.98 -13.51
CA GLY A 139 -5.99 3.67 -13.67
C GLY A 139 -6.84 3.30 -12.46
N SER A 140 -7.56 2.21 -12.56
CA SER A 140 -8.31 1.65 -11.44
C SER A 140 -7.39 0.87 -10.53
N GLU A 141 -7.23 1.28 -9.26
CA GLU A 141 -6.37 0.59 -8.30
C GLU A 141 -7.11 -0.56 -7.63
N TYR A 142 -6.48 -1.73 -7.63
CA TYR A 142 -6.99 -2.94 -6.97
C TYR A 142 -5.98 -3.49 -5.97
N ARG A 143 -6.51 -4.10 -4.91
CA ARG A 143 -5.75 -5.01 -4.03
C ARG A 143 -6.29 -6.41 -4.21
N ILE A 144 -5.38 -7.35 -4.51
CA ILE A 144 -5.69 -8.77 -4.70
C ILE A 144 -4.97 -9.56 -3.62
N PHE A 145 -5.70 -10.25 -2.76
CA PHE A 145 -5.15 -11.09 -1.71
C PHE A 145 -5.02 -12.53 -2.21
N LEU A 146 -3.83 -13.13 -2.02
CA LEU A 146 -3.52 -14.47 -2.50
C LEU A 146 -2.95 -15.35 -1.38
N LEU A 147 -3.29 -16.63 -1.44
CA LEU A 147 -2.69 -17.71 -0.65
C LEU A 147 -2.18 -18.79 -1.62
N ASP A 148 -0.91 -19.17 -1.52
CA ASP A 148 -0.23 -20.13 -2.42
C ASP A 148 -0.48 -19.88 -3.92
N GLY A 149 -0.62 -18.60 -4.30
CA GLY A 149 -0.92 -18.17 -5.66
C GLY A 149 -2.40 -18.23 -6.07
N GLU A 150 -3.28 -18.67 -5.16
CA GLU A 150 -4.72 -18.67 -5.38
C GLU A 150 -5.35 -17.37 -4.89
N VAL A 151 -6.20 -16.75 -5.71
CA VAL A 151 -6.91 -15.52 -5.34
C VAL A 151 -7.96 -15.85 -4.28
N VAL A 152 -7.85 -15.21 -3.12
CA VAL A 152 -8.82 -15.33 -2.03
C VAL A 152 -9.92 -14.30 -2.17
N TYR A 153 -9.53 -13.06 -2.42
CA TYR A 153 -10.45 -11.96 -2.71
C TYR A 153 -9.71 -10.83 -3.44
N SER A 154 -10.49 -9.95 -4.06
CA SER A 154 -10.00 -8.71 -4.62
C SER A 154 -10.94 -7.56 -4.30
N VAL A 155 -10.36 -6.36 -4.16
CA VAL A 155 -11.10 -5.12 -3.89
C VAL A 155 -10.57 -4.01 -4.80
N ARG A 156 -11.47 -3.14 -5.25
CA ARG A 156 -11.12 -1.88 -5.88
C ARG A 156 -10.94 -0.82 -4.79
N LYS A 157 -9.91 -0.01 -4.92
CA LYS A 157 -9.64 1.11 -4.02
C LYS A 157 -10.18 2.40 -4.64
N PHE A 158 -10.70 3.26 -3.78
CA PHE A 158 -11.18 4.59 -4.13
C PHE A 158 -10.55 5.62 -3.19
N PRO A 159 -10.23 6.82 -3.69
CA PRO A 159 -9.78 7.90 -2.82
C PRO A 159 -10.85 8.24 -1.78
N PRO A 160 -10.47 8.86 -0.67
CA PRO A 160 -11.45 9.46 0.22
C PRO A 160 -12.21 10.55 -0.54
N SER A 161 -13.47 10.75 -0.22
CA SER A 161 -14.30 11.77 -0.86
C SER A 161 -15.10 12.54 0.17
N LEU A 162 -15.35 13.79 -0.12
CA LEU A 162 -16.28 14.66 0.61
C LEU A 162 -17.58 14.70 -0.18
N GLU A 163 -18.71 14.68 0.52
CA GLU A 163 -20.04 14.82 -0.08
C GLU A 163 -20.59 16.20 0.25
N GLY A 164 -20.95 16.93 -0.77
CA GLY A 164 -21.52 18.26 -0.65
C GLY A 164 -22.89 18.23 0.03
N ASP A 165 -23.14 19.22 0.86
CA ASP A 165 -24.43 19.44 1.51
C ASP A 165 -25.14 20.74 1.04
N GLY A 166 -24.53 21.42 0.07
CA GLY A 166 -25.02 22.67 -0.47
C GLY A 166 -24.83 23.90 0.45
N ARG A 167 -24.06 23.75 1.53
CA ARG A 167 -23.91 24.81 2.57
C ARG A 167 -22.46 25.03 3.00
N HIS A 168 -21.71 23.96 3.23
CA HIS A 168 -20.35 24.02 3.71
C HIS A 168 -19.35 23.99 2.56
N SER A 169 -18.23 24.69 2.74
CA SER A 169 -17.11 24.64 1.81
C SER A 169 -16.40 23.29 1.88
N VAL A 170 -15.62 22.95 0.84
CA VAL A 170 -14.73 21.79 0.83
C VAL A 170 -13.82 21.81 2.06
N ARG A 171 -13.33 22.99 2.48
CA ARG A 171 -12.51 23.19 3.69
C ARG A 171 -13.26 22.76 4.96
N ASP A 172 -14.52 23.16 5.13
CA ASP A 172 -15.32 22.82 6.31
C ASP A 172 -15.65 21.32 6.33
N LEU A 173 -16.00 20.75 5.18
CA LEU A 173 -16.24 19.32 5.02
C LEU A 173 -14.97 18.51 5.30
N LEU A 174 -13.81 18.98 4.84
CA LEU A 174 -12.50 18.37 5.13
C LEU A 174 -12.16 18.41 6.63
N PHE A 175 -12.48 19.52 7.30
CA PHE A 175 -12.28 19.64 8.75
C PHE A 175 -13.10 18.59 9.51
N ALA A 176 -14.39 18.44 9.16
CA ALA A 176 -15.27 17.42 9.73
C ALA A 176 -14.78 15.99 9.42
N HIS A 177 -14.35 15.73 8.18
CA HIS A 177 -13.77 14.46 7.76
C HIS A 177 -12.52 14.13 8.57
N ASN A 178 -11.60 15.08 8.75
CA ASN A 178 -10.39 14.92 9.56
C ASN A 178 -10.69 14.64 11.04
N ALA A 179 -11.74 15.25 11.60
CA ALA A 179 -12.19 14.94 12.96
C ALA A 179 -12.66 13.47 13.07
N ALA A 180 -13.41 12.99 12.06
CA ALA A 180 -13.84 11.59 11.99
C ALA A 180 -12.66 10.62 11.80
N LEU A 181 -11.64 10.98 11.01
CA LEU A 181 -10.41 10.18 10.89
C LEU A 181 -9.68 10.07 12.23
N LYS A 182 -9.49 11.19 12.93
CA LYS A 182 -8.82 11.23 14.24
C LYS A 182 -9.54 10.40 15.30
N SER A 183 -10.88 10.44 15.34
CA SER A 183 -11.67 9.63 16.28
C SER A 183 -11.50 8.12 16.07
N ARG A 184 -11.11 7.69 14.85
CA ARG A 184 -10.79 6.31 14.47
C ARG A 184 -9.30 5.99 14.63
N GLY A 185 -8.49 6.90 15.18
CA GLY A 185 -7.03 6.74 15.30
C GLY A 185 -6.29 6.80 13.96
N LEU A 186 -6.88 7.46 12.94
CA LEU A 186 -6.30 7.63 11.61
C LEU A 186 -5.66 9.02 11.48
N SER A 187 -4.70 9.14 10.56
CA SER A 187 -4.03 10.42 10.28
C SER A 187 -4.97 11.38 9.53
N ALA A 188 -4.99 12.63 9.97
CA ALA A 188 -5.67 13.70 9.24
C ALA A 188 -5.03 13.94 7.87
N ILE A 189 -5.82 14.42 6.93
CA ILE A 189 -5.37 14.87 5.61
C ILE A 189 -4.92 16.33 5.74
N ASP A 190 -3.68 16.60 5.32
CA ASP A 190 -3.15 17.96 5.36
C ASP A 190 -3.72 18.80 4.21
N SER A 191 -4.45 19.85 4.54
CA SER A 191 -5.04 20.75 3.55
C SER A 191 -3.98 21.51 2.72
N ALA A 192 -2.75 21.64 3.22
CA ALA A 192 -1.65 22.26 2.48
C ALA A 192 -1.22 21.43 1.26
N THR A 193 -1.55 20.14 1.22
CA THR A 193 -1.26 19.25 0.08
C THR A 193 -2.35 19.23 -0.98
N LEU A 194 -3.45 19.96 -0.78
CA LEU A 194 -4.63 19.96 -1.63
C LEU A 194 -4.67 21.22 -2.52
N PRO A 195 -5.43 21.19 -3.64
CA PRO A 195 -5.62 22.35 -4.49
C PRO A 195 -6.32 23.50 -3.73
N HIS A 196 -5.57 24.51 -3.33
CA HIS A 196 -6.09 25.61 -2.51
C HIS A 196 -7.30 26.33 -3.15
N ALA A 197 -7.32 26.45 -4.49
CA ALA A 197 -8.41 27.08 -5.22
C ALA A 197 -9.76 26.35 -5.09
N GLU A 198 -9.74 25.07 -4.74
CA GLU A 198 -10.93 24.25 -4.63
C GLU A 198 -11.47 24.19 -3.18
N LEU A 199 -10.66 24.57 -2.19
CA LEU A 199 -11.03 24.45 -0.78
C LEU A 199 -12.19 25.34 -0.35
N ASP A 200 -12.40 26.45 -1.00
CA ASP A 200 -13.45 27.41 -0.65
C ASP A 200 -14.73 27.25 -1.49
N ILE A 201 -14.77 26.23 -2.36
CA ILE A 201 -15.97 25.88 -3.15
C ILE A 201 -17.02 25.24 -2.25
N ILE A 202 -18.28 25.65 -2.40
CA ILE A 202 -19.43 24.99 -1.79
C ILE A 202 -19.97 23.97 -2.80
N LEU A 203 -19.85 22.68 -2.45
CA LEU A 203 -20.35 21.60 -3.31
C LEU A 203 -21.87 21.50 -3.23
N PRO A 204 -22.58 21.36 -4.35
CA PRO A 204 -23.99 21.01 -4.36
C PRO A 204 -24.28 19.76 -3.52
N THR A 205 -25.49 19.69 -2.98
CA THR A 205 -25.93 18.52 -2.19
C THR A 205 -25.82 17.23 -2.99
N GLY A 206 -25.08 16.25 -2.44
CA GLY A 206 -24.84 14.94 -3.05
C GLY A 206 -23.71 14.92 -4.08
N GLU A 207 -23.14 16.07 -4.45
CA GLU A 207 -21.93 16.10 -5.29
C GLU A 207 -20.74 15.59 -4.49
N ARG A 208 -19.89 14.76 -5.14
CA ARG A 208 -18.69 14.20 -4.52
C ARG A 208 -17.44 14.86 -5.05
N TRP A 209 -16.60 15.31 -4.13
CA TRP A 209 -15.26 15.78 -4.40
C TRP A 209 -14.26 14.74 -3.88
N GLU A 210 -13.50 14.14 -4.79
CA GLU A 210 -12.47 13.18 -4.44
C GLU A 210 -11.23 13.89 -3.89
N ILE A 211 -10.76 13.48 -2.72
CA ILE A 211 -9.57 14.05 -2.10
C ILE A 211 -8.34 13.48 -2.81
N PRO A 212 -7.53 14.28 -3.50
CA PRO A 212 -6.34 13.80 -4.17
C PRO A 212 -5.34 13.13 -3.22
N GLY A 213 -4.66 12.08 -3.66
CA GLY A 213 -3.55 11.49 -2.93
C GLY A 213 -3.78 10.03 -2.53
N ARG A 214 -3.84 9.73 -1.24
CA ARG A 214 -3.80 8.36 -0.72
C ARG A 214 -5.14 7.63 -0.90
N MET A 215 -5.09 6.41 -1.44
CA MET A 215 -6.27 5.53 -1.57
C MET A 215 -6.39 4.48 -0.45
N ASN A 216 -5.56 4.55 0.59
CA ASN A 216 -5.55 3.56 1.67
C ASN A 216 -6.69 3.80 2.68
N LEU A 217 -7.22 2.72 3.27
CA LEU A 217 -8.20 2.80 4.37
C LEU A 217 -7.69 3.65 5.54
N SER A 218 -6.39 3.59 5.84
CA SER A 218 -5.76 4.39 6.89
C SER A 218 -5.77 5.90 6.62
N ALA A 219 -5.98 6.31 5.37
CA ALA A 219 -6.11 7.70 4.95
C ALA A 219 -7.57 8.10 4.66
N GLY A 220 -8.53 7.25 5.04
CA GLY A 220 -9.95 7.49 4.80
C GLY A 220 -10.44 7.03 3.42
N GLY A 221 -9.59 6.38 2.63
CA GLY A 221 -10.00 5.76 1.37
C GLY A 221 -11.03 4.66 1.56
N ARG A 222 -11.73 4.32 0.51
CA ARG A 222 -12.78 3.28 0.50
C ARG A 222 -12.32 2.09 -0.34
N MET A 223 -12.72 0.90 0.07
CA MET A 223 -12.47 -0.34 -0.68
C MET A 223 -13.77 -1.11 -0.84
N GLU A 224 -14.00 -1.63 -2.05
CA GLU A 224 -15.18 -2.43 -2.38
C GLU A 224 -14.76 -3.73 -3.05
N PHE A 225 -15.45 -4.83 -2.73
CA PHE A 225 -15.25 -6.09 -3.42
C PHE A 225 -15.52 -5.92 -4.91
N ALA A 226 -14.50 -6.13 -5.72
CA ALA A 226 -14.59 -6.06 -7.16
C ALA A 226 -13.47 -6.89 -7.79
N SER A 227 -13.73 -7.51 -8.93
CA SER A 227 -12.72 -8.25 -9.67
C SER A 227 -12.12 -7.36 -10.76
N PRO A 228 -10.80 -7.22 -10.82
CA PRO A 228 -10.15 -6.57 -11.95
C PRO A 228 -10.21 -7.45 -13.20
N ASN A 229 -9.64 -6.96 -14.32
CA ASN A 229 -9.54 -7.74 -15.54
C ASN A 229 -8.65 -9.00 -15.37
N ALA A 230 -8.77 -9.97 -16.28
CA ALA A 230 -8.04 -11.25 -16.20
C ALA A 230 -6.51 -11.06 -16.26
N THR A 231 -6.03 -10.04 -16.97
CA THR A 231 -4.60 -9.70 -17.03
C THR A 231 -4.07 -9.34 -15.65
N ALA A 232 -4.79 -8.53 -14.90
CA ALA A 232 -4.43 -8.12 -13.54
C ALA A 232 -4.42 -9.30 -12.57
N LEU A 233 -5.41 -10.20 -12.64
CA LEU A 233 -5.45 -11.40 -11.81
C LEU A 233 -4.25 -12.32 -12.08
N THR A 234 -3.97 -12.59 -13.35
CA THR A 234 -2.81 -13.40 -13.76
C THR A 234 -1.49 -12.76 -13.35
N MET A 235 -1.39 -11.45 -13.48
CA MET A 235 -0.19 -10.68 -13.08
C MET A 235 0.04 -10.77 -11.57
N ALA A 236 -0.99 -10.63 -10.75
CA ALA A 236 -0.90 -10.77 -9.30
C ALA A 236 -0.42 -12.16 -8.87
N GLN A 237 -0.94 -13.22 -9.51
CA GLN A 237 -0.50 -14.60 -9.25
C GLN A 237 0.98 -14.81 -9.61
N LYS A 238 1.43 -14.29 -10.75
CA LYS A 238 2.84 -14.34 -11.16
C LYS A 238 3.73 -13.56 -10.20
N ALA A 239 3.31 -12.38 -9.76
CA ALA A 239 4.07 -11.52 -8.85
C ALA A 239 4.35 -12.19 -7.50
N VAL A 240 3.34 -12.82 -6.91
CA VAL A 240 3.48 -13.55 -5.64
C VAL A 240 4.45 -14.74 -5.78
N ARG A 241 4.37 -15.47 -6.89
CA ARG A 241 5.29 -16.59 -7.18
C ARG A 241 6.72 -16.12 -7.41
N ALA A 242 6.92 -15.04 -8.18
CA ALA A 242 8.25 -14.49 -8.45
C ALA A 242 8.97 -14.05 -7.18
N LEU A 243 8.26 -13.48 -6.22
CA LEU A 243 8.81 -13.09 -4.91
C LEU A 243 8.91 -14.25 -3.91
N GLY A 244 8.41 -15.44 -4.23
CA GLY A 244 8.43 -16.60 -3.35
C GLY A 244 7.52 -16.47 -2.12
N LEU A 245 6.44 -15.70 -2.22
CA LEU A 245 5.48 -15.49 -1.14
C LEU A 245 4.35 -16.52 -1.20
N ARG A 246 3.90 -16.98 -0.04
CA ARG A 246 2.77 -17.90 0.10
C ARG A 246 1.48 -17.19 0.51
N ALA A 247 1.61 -16.08 1.24
CA ALA A 247 0.50 -15.20 1.60
C ALA A 247 0.90 -13.77 1.27
N ALA A 248 0.15 -13.09 0.42
CA ALA A 248 0.45 -11.73 0.02
C ALA A 248 -0.79 -10.98 -0.46
N ALA A 249 -0.72 -9.65 -0.45
CA ALA A 249 -1.62 -8.81 -1.23
C ALA A 249 -0.83 -8.03 -2.27
N VAL A 250 -1.29 -8.09 -3.51
CA VAL A 250 -0.74 -7.34 -4.64
C VAL A 250 -1.60 -6.12 -4.88
N ASP A 251 -0.99 -4.94 -4.79
CA ASP A 251 -1.59 -3.69 -5.23
C ASP A 251 -1.16 -3.44 -6.67
N LEU A 252 -2.12 -3.17 -7.55
CA LEU A 252 -1.88 -2.94 -8.97
C LEU A 252 -2.90 -1.96 -9.56
N PHE A 253 -2.49 -1.30 -10.63
CA PHE A 253 -3.42 -0.62 -11.50
C PHE A 253 -3.93 -1.57 -12.60
N ALA A 254 -5.24 -1.54 -12.84
CA ALA A 254 -5.86 -2.01 -14.07
C ALA A 254 -6.33 -0.81 -14.88
N ASP A 255 -6.58 -1.01 -16.17
CA ASP A 255 -7.10 0.02 -17.09
C ASP A 255 -6.14 1.23 -17.23
N LEU A 256 -4.83 1.00 -17.21
CA LEU A 256 -3.85 2.08 -17.35
C LEU A 256 -4.11 2.92 -18.60
N GLY A 257 -4.25 4.23 -18.40
CA GLY A 257 -4.54 5.17 -19.49
C GLY A 257 -5.83 4.86 -20.25
N GLY A 258 -6.79 4.18 -19.59
CA GLY A 258 -8.07 3.77 -20.19
C GLY A 258 -8.01 2.49 -21.03
N ASN A 259 -6.88 1.76 -21.05
CA ASN A 259 -6.79 0.48 -21.75
C ASN A 259 -7.29 -0.68 -20.86
N PRO A 260 -8.48 -1.29 -21.13
CA PRO A 260 -9.10 -2.28 -20.26
C PRO A 260 -8.34 -3.62 -20.18
N LYS A 261 -7.30 -3.81 -20.98
CA LYS A 261 -6.46 -5.02 -20.97
C LYS A 261 -5.11 -4.79 -20.31
N SER A 262 -4.80 -3.58 -19.90
CA SER A 262 -3.53 -3.25 -19.24
C SER A 262 -3.58 -3.50 -17.75
N ALA A 263 -2.41 -3.78 -17.17
CA ALA A 263 -2.19 -3.79 -15.73
C ALA A 263 -0.71 -3.51 -15.42
N ALA A 264 -0.43 -2.95 -14.25
CA ALA A 264 0.93 -2.85 -13.72
C ALA A 264 0.92 -2.97 -12.20
N VAL A 265 1.89 -3.69 -11.66
CA VAL A 265 2.05 -3.87 -10.21
C VAL A 265 2.59 -2.58 -9.58
N ILE A 266 1.94 -2.13 -8.51
CA ILE A 266 2.35 -1.00 -7.68
C ILE A 266 3.28 -1.47 -6.57
N GLU A 267 2.85 -2.52 -5.85
CA GLU A 267 3.61 -3.14 -4.75
C GLU A 267 3.05 -4.52 -4.38
N VAL A 268 3.87 -5.32 -3.70
CA VAL A 268 3.47 -6.60 -3.13
C VAL A 268 3.68 -6.56 -1.62
N ASN A 269 2.61 -6.76 -0.87
CA ASN A 269 2.62 -6.73 0.58
C ASN A 269 2.73 -8.15 1.13
N SER A 270 3.81 -8.48 1.82
CA SER A 270 4.03 -9.79 2.48
C SER A 270 3.28 -9.93 3.81
N ASN A 271 2.76 -8.83 4.34
CA ASN A 271 1.99 -8.80 5.60
C ASN A 271 0.71 -7.96 5.44
N PRO A 272 -0.21 -8.38 4.56
CA PRO A 272 -1.43 -7.62 4.29
C PRO A 272 -2.40 -7.67 5.47
N SER A 273 -2.93 -6.48 5.84
CA SER A 273 -3.97 -6.37 6.85
C SER A 273 -5.29 -6.98 6.39
N ILE A 274 -5.99 -7.64 7.30
CA ILE A 274 -7.33 -8.19 7.10
C ILE A 274 -8.44 -7.30 7.69
N ARG A 275 -8.08 -6.09 8.14
CA ARG A 275 -9.02 -5.15 8.80
C ARG A 275 -10.30 -4.91 7.97
N LEU A 276 -10.20 -4.81 6.66
CA LEU A 276 -11.37 -4.69 5.79
C LEU A 276 -12.34 -5.86 5.95
N LEU A 277 -11.82 -7.08 6.09
CA LEU A 277 -12.65 -8.27 6.28
C LEU A 277 -13.33 -8.26 7.64
N GLU A 278 -12.65 -7.74 8.66
CA GLU A 278 -13.21 -7.55 10.01
C GLU A 278 -14.33 -6.51 10.00
N GLU A 279 -14.09 -5.35 9.38
CA GLU A 279 -15.09 -4.27 9.23
C GLU A 279 -16.33 -4.74 8.45
N LEU A 280 -16.15 -5.59 7.44
CA LEU A 280 -17.24 -6.15 6.61
C LEU A 280 -17.75 -7.51 7.11
N GLN A 281 -17.30 -7.96 8.28
CA GLN A 281 -17.69 -9.23 8.92
C GLN A 281 -17.57 -10.46 7.99
N ARG A 282 -16.55 -10.47 7.11
CA ARG A 282 -16.26 -11.59 6.21
C ARG A 282 -15.51 -12.71 6.94
N VAL A 283 -16.21 -13.29 7.92
CA VAL A 283 -15.68 -14.38 8.76
C VAL A 283 -15.24 -15.58 7.93
N ASP A 284 -15.91 -15.87 6.82
CA ASP A 284 -15.57 -16.92 5.86
C ASP A 284 -14.13 -16.76 5.32
N LEU A 285 -13.76 -15.56 4.89
CA LEU A 285 -12.42 -15.25 4.37
C LEU A 285 -11.37 -15.19 5.49
N ILE A 286 -11.73 -14.63 6.64
CA ILE A 286 -10.84 -14.58 7.82
C ILE A 286 -10.46 -16.00 8.23
N LEU A 287 -11.44 -16.90 8.36
CA LEU A 287 -11.18 -18.29 8.70
C LEU A 287 -10.35 -19.02 7.65
N LYS A 288 -10.58 -18.76 6.36
CA LYS A 288 -9.75 -19.32 5.28
C LYS A 288 -8.29 -18.92 5.43
N ILE A 289 -8.02 -17.64 5.71
CA ILE A 289 -6.66 -17.10 5.90
C ILE A 289 -5.99 -17.72 7.13
N TRP A 290 -6.67 -17.77 8.27
CA TRP A 290 -6.11 -18.35 9.49
C TRP A 290 -5.90 -19.86 9.39
N ARG A 291 -6.82 -20.60 8.78
CA ARG A 291 -6.62 -22.04 8.52
C ARG A 291 -5.38 -22.29 7.70
N HIS A 292 -5.17 -21.52 6.63
CA HIS A 292 -3.96 -21.62 5.82
C HIS A 292 -2.69 -21.34 6.64
N ALA A 293 -2.68 -20.28 7.46
CA ALA A 293 -1.54 -19.95 8.32
C ALA A 293 -1.24 -21.05 9.36
N PHE A 294 -2.27 -21.59 10.00
CA PHE A 294 -2.12 -22.66 11.00
C PHE A 294 -1.67 -23.99 10.37
N SER A 295 -2.20 -24.33 9.19
CA SER A 295 -1.76 -25.51 8.43
C SER A 295 -0.29 -25.39 8.03
N ALA A 296 0.13 -24.21 7.58
CA ALA A 296 1.50 -23.96 7.14
C ALA A 296 2.55 -24.14 8.24
N VAL A 297 2.17 -23.94 9.52
CA VAL A 297 3.04 -24.18 10.67
C VAL A 297 2.77 -25.52 11.37
N GLY A 298 1.92 -26.37 10.81
CA GLY A 298 1.63 -27.71 11.32
C GLY A 298 0.75 -27.74 12.59
N LEU A 299 -0.01 -26.69 12.84
CA LEU A 299 -1.00 -26.65 13.95
C LEU A 299 -2.30 -27.35 13.59
N LEU A 300 -2.69 -27.32 12.31
CA LEU A 300 -3.82 -28.06 11.78
C LEU A 300 -3.28 -29.22 10.93
N VAL A 301 -3.72 -30.42 11.23
CA VAL A 301 -3.51 -31.58 10.37
C VAL A 301 -4.76 -31.69 9.49
N GLU A 302 -4.63 -31.55 8.20
CA GLU A 302 -5.71 -31.92 7.28
C GLU A 302 -6.03 -33.39 7.52
N ARG A 303 -7.25 -33.68 7.99
CA ARG A 303 -7.74 -35.06 7.97
C ARG A 303 -7.95 -35.40 6.50
N ILE A 304 -7.05 -36.24 5.97
CA ILE A 304 -7.15 -36.87 4.67
C ILE A 304 -8.48 -37.64 4.61
#